data_7eb7966414011f1ff4a7384c41e6f3e6
#
_entry.id   7eb7966414011f1ff4a7384c41e6f3e6
#
_cell.length_a   1.000
_cell.length_b   1.000
_cell.length_c   1.000
_cell.angle_alpha   90.00
_cell.angle_beta   90.00
_cell.angle_gamma   90.00
#
_symmetry.space_group_name_H-M   'P 1'
#
loop_
_entity.id
_entity.type
_entity.pdbx_description
1 polymer ?
#
loop_
_entity_poly.entity_id
_entity_poly.type
_entity_poly.pdbx_seq_one_letter_code
_entity_poly.pdbx_strand_id
1 'polypeptide(L)'
;MAFALGVSQDYPLILAANRDEMHERPSAPAEWWKDCPNILGGRDLLAGGTWLGVNRKGRLATVTNFRHEADNQSTISRGHLVSDYLATEGDAENFREKIDKEKKVFGPFNLLIFDGAIFHYFSNRAETARLEPGVHAISNVKRGTTLPKILRAKQGLEKCLSANDLIKCLFKLLSDANTYDDLSIAEETERMPHDATLFVKGPYYGTRSSTVVLFSNRGKVRFLERSFTAKGELRGECSYSFTLPENSKSAP
;
A
#
# COMPACT_ATOMS: atom_id res chain seq x y z
N MET A 1 -5.46 -0.92 3.20
CA MET A 1 -4.21 -1.72 3.13
C MET A 1 -4.02 -2.47 4.43
N ALA A 2 -3.66 -3.76 4.35
CA ALA A 2 -3.25 -4.58 5.49
C ALA A 2 -1.93 -5.27 5.18
N PHE A 3 -1.10 -5.50 6.19
CA PHE A 3 0.19 -6.17 6.04
C PHE A 3 0.58 -6.93 7.30
N ALA A 4 1.34 -8.01 7.14
CA ALA A 4 1.85 -8.87 8.20
C ALA A 4 3.39 -8.87 8.15
N LEU A 5 4.03 -8.60 9.29
CA LEU A 5 5.46 -8.51 9.48
C LEU A 5 5.94 -9.59 10.44
N GLY A 6 6.84 -10.48 10.01
CA GLY A 6 7.51 -11.44 10.87
C GLY A 6 6.61 -12.43 11.62
N VAL A 7 5.34 -12.57 11.19
CA VAL A 7 4.37 -13.47 11.84
C VAL A 7 4.00 -14.69 10.99
N SER A 8 4.57 -14.84 9.82
CA SER A 8 4.42 -16.00 8.95
C SER A 8 5.76 -16.73 8.83
N GLN A 9 5.73 -18.06 8.91
CA GLN A 9 6.96 -18.88 8.77
C GLN A 9 7.58 -18.77 7.38
N ASP A 10 6.77 -18.62 6.33
CA ASP A 10 7.22 -18.59 4.94
C ASP A 10 7.47 -17.18 4.41
N TYR A 11 6.79 -16.18 4.97
CA TYR A 11 6.77 -14.82 4.45
C TYR A 11 7.06 -13.79 5.54
N PRO A 12 8.29 -13.26 5.63
CA PRO A 12 8.61 -12.16 6.54
C PRO A 12 7.77 -10.90 6.27
N LEU A 13 7.30 -10.70 5.02
CA LEU A 13 6.38 -9.63 4.68
C LEU A 13 5.27 -10.14 3.75
N ILE A 14 4.02 -9.91 4.16
CA ILE A 14 2.81 -10.05 3.35
C ILE A 14 2.12 -8.69 3.32
N LEU A 15 1.79 -8.17 2.14
CA LEU A 15 1.05 -6.93 1.98
C LEU A 15 -0.12 -7.12 1.01
N ALA A 16 -1.28 -6.60 1.39
CA ALA A 16 -2.49 -6.57 0.57
C ALA A 16 -3.10 -5.16 0.60
N ALA A 17 -3.28 -4.55 -0.57
CA ALA A 17 -3.72 -3.15 -0.68
C ALA A 17 -4.66 -2.93 -1.84
N ASN A 18 -5.69 -2.11 -1.63
CA ASN A 18 -6.50 -1.51 -2.69
C ASN A 18 -6.01 -0.09 -2.96
N ARG A 19 -6.01 0.29 -4.22
CA ARG A 19 -5.95 1.68 -4.68
C ARG A 19 -7.35 2.15 -5.04
N ASP A 20 -7.84 3.08 -4.29
CA ASP A 20 -9.09 3.77 -4.58
C ASP A 20 -8.78 5.14 -5.16
N GLU A 21 -9.37 5.46 -6.31
CA GLU A 21 -9.06 6.69 -7.05
C GLU A 21 -10.24 7.07 -7.97
N MET A 22 -10.27 8.33 -8.41
CA MET A 22 -11.18 8.81 -9.45
C MET A 22 -11.04 7.95 -10.72
N HIS A 23 -12.17 7.57 -11.31
CA HIS A 23 -12.16 6.73 -12.51
C HIS A 23 -11.50 7.41 -13.71
N GLU A 24 -11.61 8.74 -13.81
CA GLU A 24 -11.00 9.55 -14.87
C GLU A 24 -9.47 9.67 -14.76
N ARG A 25 -8.87 9.39 -13.55
CA ARG A 25 -7.42 9.47 -13.38
C ARG A 25 -6.72 8.35 -14.14
N PRO A 26 -5.93 8.65 -15.18
CA PRO A 26 -5.31 7.62 -16.00
C PRO A 26 -4.21 6.90 -15.20
N SER A 27 -4.18 5.59 -15.29
CA SER A 27 -3.15 4.75 -14.68
C SER A 27 -2.89 3.50 -15.50
N ALA A 28 -1.66 3.03 -15.49
CA ALA A 28 -1.24 1.75 -16.06
C ALA A 28 -1.17 0.67 -14.96
N PRO A 29 -1.46 -0.60 -15.31
CA PRO A 29 -1.26 -1.73 -14.42
C PRO A 29 0.23 -1.90 -14.08
N ALA A 30 0.51 -2.71 -13.06
CA ALA A 30 1.87 -2.97 -12.62
C ALA A 30 2.70 -3.63 -13.72
N GLU A 31 3.87 -3.08 -13.96
CA GLU A 31 4.92 -3.62 -14.82
C GLU A 31 6.30 -3.16 -14.34
N TRP A 32 7.37 -3.77 -14.85
CA TRP A 32 8.72 -3.21 -14.73
C TRP A 32 8.81 -1.94 -15.57
N TRP A 33 9.14 -0.81 -14.94
CA TRP A 33 9.13 0.47 -15.64
C TRP A 33 10.22 0.55 -16.71
N LYS A 34 9.90 1.07 -17.88
CA LYS A 34 10.86 1.21 -18.98
C LYS A 34 11.91 2.28 -18.69
N ASP A 35 11.51 3.37 -18.07
CA ASP A 35 12.35 4.52 -17.68
C ASP A 35 13.12 4.30 -16.37
N CYS A 36 12.67 3.35 -15.54
CA CYS A 36 13.33 2.94 -14.31
C CYS A 36 13.24 1.42 -14.11
N PRO A 37 14.06 0.60 -14.81
CA PRO A 37 13.89 -0.87 -14.93
C PRO A 37 14.00 -1.64 -13.61
N ASN A 38 14.41 -0.98 -12.54
CA ASN A 38 14.47 -1.55 -11.20
C ASN A 38 13.15 -1.46 -10.44
N ILE A 39 12.19 -0.66 -10.90
CA ILE A 39 10.89 -0.46 -10.24
C ILE A 39 9.82 -1.34 -10.89
N LEU A 40 9.11 -2.09 -10.06
CA LEU A 40 7.90 -2.82 -10.41
C LEU A 40 6.72 -2.22 -9.65
N GLY A 41 5.72 -1.76 -10.36
CA GLY A 41 4.50 -1.18 -9.77
C GLY A 41 3.60 -0.59 -10.84
N GLY A 42 2.35 -0.28 -10.49
CA GLY A 42 1.47 0.47 -11.36
C GLY A 42 1.99 1.89 -11.60
N ARG A 43 1.52 2.55 -12.65
CA ARG A 43 1.95 3.91 -12.99
C ARG A 43 0.79 4.88 -12.95
N ASP A 44 0.93 5.97 -12.25
CA ASP A 44 0.07 7.13 -12.38
C ASP A 44 0.48 7.88 -13.65
N LEU A 45 -0.34 7.81 -14.68
CA LEU A 45 0.00 8.41 -15.99
C LEU A 45 -0.18 9.93 -16.02
N LEU A 46 -0.85 10.50 -15.01
CA LEU A 46 -0.99 11.95 -14.89
C LEU A 46 0.24 12.59 -14.23
N ALA A 47 0.70 11.98 -13.11
CA ALA A 47 1.77 12.56 -12.28
C ALA A 47 3.11 11.82 -12.40
N GLY A 48 3.17 10.66 -13.06
CA GLY A 48 4.40 9.92 -13.34
C GLY A 48 4.92 9.03 -12.20
N GLY A 49 4.39 9.14 -10.98
CA GLY A 49 4.76 8.30 -9.82
C GLY A 49 3.92 7.02 -9.68
N THR A 50 3.96 6.41 -8.49
CA THR A 50 3.15 5.24 -8.14
C THR A 50 2.63 5.31 -6.71
N TRP A 51 1.62 4.49 -6.41
CA TRP A 51 1.03 4.37 -5.06
C TRP A 51 1.61 3.20 -4.25
N LEU A 52 2.12 2.19 -4.95
CA LEU A 52 2.74 0.99 -4.39
C LEU A 52 3.71 0.42 -5.41
N GLY A 53 4.89 0.06 -4.97
CA GLY A 53 5.88 -0.61 -5.80
C GLY A 53 6.92 -1.37 -4.98
N VAL A 54 7.68 -2.18 -5.70
CA VAL A 54 8.88 -2.86 -5.20
C VAL A 54 10.04 -2.62 -6.16
N ASN A 55 11.27 -2.87 -5.69
CA ASN A 55 12.42 -2.87 -6.58
C ASN A 55 13.20 -4.19 -6.53
N ARG A 56 14.15 -4.35 -7.46
CA ARG A 56 14.97 -5.57 -7.58
C ARG A 56 15.89 -5.81 -6.39
N LYS A 57 16.10 -4.79 -5.53
CA LYS A 57 16.91 -4.89 -4.30
C LYS A 57 16.08 -5.31 -3.07
N GLY A 58 14.78 -5.60 -3.22
CA GLY A 58 13.90 -6.02 -2.13
C GLY A 58 13.31 -4.88 -1.32
N ARG A 59 13.34 -3.66 -1.83
CA ARG A 59 12.62 -2.53 -1.22
C ARG A 59 11.17 -2.53 -1.65
N LEU A 60 10.30 -2.10 -0.74
CA LEU A 60 8.89 -1.81 -1.01
C LEU A 60 8.57 -0.43 -0.48
N ALA A 61 7.75 0.31 -1.21
CA ALA A 61 7.14 1.54 -0.72
C ALA A 61 5.68 1.62 -1.14
N THR A 62 4.87 2.24 -0.29
CA THR A 62 3.46 2.52 -0.58
C THR A 62 3.00 3.77 0.15
N VAL A 63 2.10 4.53 -0.46
CA VAL A 63 1.57 5.78 0.09
C VAL A 63 0.06 5.74 0.16
N THR A 64 -0.51 6.30 1.24
CA THR A 64 -1.93 6.63 1.33
C THR A 64 -2.09 8.12 1.56
N ASN A 65 -3.11 8.71 0.93
CA ASN A 65 -3.49 10.09 1.13
C ASN A 65 -4.27 10.23 2.44
N PHE A 66 -4.20 11.38 3.11
CA PHE A 66 -5.19 11.71 4.13
C PHE A 66 -6.47 12.18 3.45
N ARG A 67 -7.61 11.86 4.07
CA ARG A 67 -8.91 12.38 3.68
C ARG A 67 -9.18 13.71 4.40
N HIS A 68 -10.08 14.48 3.81
CA HIS A 68 -10.65 15.72 4.37
C HIS A 68 -9.66 16.87 4.64
N GLU A 69 -8.39 16.72 4.33
CA GLU A 69 -7.48 17.85 4.33
C GLU A 69 -7.39 18.42 2.92
N ALA A 70 -7.96 19.63 2.73
CA ALA A 70 -7.80 20.35 1.48
C ALA A 70 -6.31 20.61 1.23
N ASP A 71 -5.84 20.09 0.11
CA ASP A 71 -4.44 20.21 -0.30
C ASP A 71 -4.30 21.30 -1.37
N ASN A 72 -4.47 22.54 -0.94
CA ASN A 72 -4.40 23.70 -1.83
C ASN A 72 -2.96 24.17 -2.07
N GLN A 73 -1.95 23.51 -1.50
CA GLN A 73 -0.55 23.96 -1.54
C GLN A 73 0.44 22.89 -2.03
N SER A 74 0.03 21.66 -2.29
CA SER A 74 0.94 20.64 -2.76
C SER A 74 1.31 20.88 -4.22
N THR A 75 2.60 20.93 -4.48
CA THR A 75 3.16 21.12 -5.83
C THR A 75 3.62 19.80 -6.44
N ILE A 76 3.82 18.78 -5.61
CA ILE A 76 4.35 17.47 -6.02
C ILE A 76 3.38 16.35 -5.61
N SER A 77 3.14 15.44 -6.54
CA SER A 77 2.32 14.26 -6.26
C SER A 77 2.98 13.33 -5.24
N ARG A 78 2.22 12.86 -4.26
CA ARG A 78 2.67 11.89 -3.25
C ARG A 78 3.20 10.58 -3.84
N GLY A 79 2.78 10.25 -5.06
CA GLY A 79 3.30 9.09 -5.79
C GLY A 79 4.81 9.15 -6.04
N HIS A 80 5.41 10.34 -6.08
CA HIS A 80 6.86 10.51 -6.18
C HIS A 80 7.60 10.06 -4.92
N LEU A 81 7.00 10.16 -3.74
CA LEU A 81 7.60 9.61 -2.50
C LEU A 81 7.90 8.11 -2.65
N VAL A 82 7.02 7.37 -3.32
CA VAL A 82 7.19 5.94 -3.57
C VAL A 82 8.24 5.70 -4.64
N SER A 83 8.11 6.32 -5.81
CA SER A 83 9.05 6.11 -6.92
C SER A 83 10.47 6.57 -6.59
N ASP A 84 10.63 7.71 -5.90
CA ASP A 84 11.93 8.24 -5.52
C ASP A 84 12.63 7.33 -4.52
N TYR A 85 11.91 6.81 -3.51
CA TYR A 85 12.49 5.83 -2.59
C TYR A 85 12.94 4.57 -3.31
N LEU A 86 12.13 4.03 -4.21
CA LEU A 86 12.46 2.80 -4.94
C LEU A 86 13.62 2.99 -5.92
N ALA A 87 13.81 4.20 -6.43
CA ALA A 87 14.90 4.56 -7.33
C ALA A 87 16.21 4.87 -6.58
N THR A 88 16.14 5.32 -5.31
CA THR A 88 17.32 5.71 -4.54
C THR A 88 18.15 4.50 -4.09
N GLU A 89 19.45 4.72 -3.87
CA GLU A 89 20.34 3.69 -3.30
C GLU A 89 20.56 3.86 -1.78
N GLY A 90 20.23 5.02 -1.22
CA GLY A 90 20.35 5.33 0.20
C GLY A 90 19.44 4.47 1.09
N ASP A 91 19.71 4.43 2.38
CA ASP A 91 18.86 3.76 3.37
C ASP A 91 17.56 4.52 3.64
N ALA A 92 16.67 3.92 4.45
CA ALA A 92 15.39 4.51 4.79
C ALA A 92 15.54 5.80 5.62
N GLU A 93 16.59 5.90 6.45
CA GLU A 93 16.82 7.07 7.31
C GLU A 93 17.29 8.28 6.50
N ASN A 94 18.22 8.09 5.56
CA ASN A 94 18.64 9.15 4.63
C ASN A 94 17.45 9.65 3.79
N PHE A 95 16.58 8.73 3.38
CA PHE A 95 15.36 9.11 2.66
C PHE A 95 14.38 9.88 3.56
N ARG A 96 14.25 9.50 4.83
CA ARG A 96 13.45 10.22 5.82
C ARG A 96 13.94 11.67 5.98
N GLU A 97 15.25 11.86 6.13
CA GLU A 97 15.82 13.22 6.25
C GLU A 97 15.51 14.10 5.03
N LYS A 98 15.53 13.51 3.82
CA LYS A 98 15.12 14.21 2.61
C LYS A 98 13.64 14.59 2.69
N ILE A 99 12.76 13.64 3.05
CA ILE A 99 11.32 13.91 3.18
C ILE A 99 11.04 15.00 4.22
N ASP A 100 11.73 14.99 5.37
CA ASP A 100 11.53 15.98 6.43
C ASP A 100 11.84 17.41 5.97
N LYS A 101 12.81 17.58 5.08
CA LYS A 101 13.15 18.87 4.46
C LYS A 101 12.10 19.32 3.44
N GLU A 102 11.52 18.37 2.73
CA GLU A 102 10.63 18.62 1.59
C GLU A 102 9.14 18.38 1.91
N LYS A 103 8.79 17.95 3.14
CA LYS A 103 7.42 17.52 3.48
C LYS A 103 6.31 18.55 3.22
N LYS A 104 6.64 19.84 3.12
CA LYS A 104 5.68 20.92 2.86
C LYS A 104 5.22 20.98 1.41
N VAL A 105 5.98 20.40 0.46
CA VAL A 105 5.59 20.39 -0.95
C VAL A 105 4.64 19.25 -1.29
N PHE A 106 4.45 18.30 -0.37
CA PHE A 106 3.52 17.19 -0.51
C PHE A 106 2.25 17.44 0.29
N GLY A 107 1.12 17.12 -0.28
CA GLY A 107 -0.12 17.02 0.46
C GLY A 107 -0.04 15.99 1.60
N PRO A 108 -1.05 15.95 2.50
CA PRO A 108 -1.05 15.03 3.63
C PRO A 108 -0.92 13.56 3.20
N PHE A 109 0.02 12.82 3.84
CA PHE A 109 0.33 11.43 3.47
C PHE A 109 0.71 10.55 4.65
N ASN A 110 0.46 9.25 4.49
CA ASN A 110 1.15 8.16 5.17
C ASN A 110 2.02 7.44 4.15
N LEU A 111 3.30 7.32 4.41
CA LEU A 111 4.25 6.58 3.59
C LEU A 111 4.77 5.39 4.40
N LEU A 112 4.70 4.21 3.81
CA LEU A 112 5.28 3.00 4.34
C LEU A 112 6.44 2.57 3.47
N ILE A 113 7.57 2.29 4.10
CA ILE A 113 8.80 1.87 3.44
C ILE A 113 9.30 0.58 4.09
N PHE A 114 9.63 -0.40 3.28
CA PHE A 114 10.37 -1.59 3.67
C PHE A 114 11.74 -1.57 2.97
N ASP A 115 12.81 -1.65 3.74
CA ASP A 115 14.18 -1.58 3.24
C ASP A 115 14.84 -2.95 3.01
N GLY A 116 14.06 -4.02 3.22
CA GLY A 116 14.50 -5.42 3.18
C GLY A 116 14.58 -6.06 4.57
N ALA A 117 14.60 -5.26 5.65
CA ALA A 117 14.68 -5.72 7.03
C ALA A 117 13.62 -5.07 7.92
N ILE A 118 13.48 -3.75 7.85
CA ILE A 118 12.66 -2.94 8.73
C ILE A 118 11.52 -2.30 7.93
N PHE A 119 10.36 -2.26 8.54
CA PHE A 119 9.21 -1.54 8.00
C PHE A 119 9.06 -0.20 8.71
N HIS A 120 9.19 0.90 7.97
CA HIS A 120 9.12 2.26 8.48
C HIS A 120 7.78 2.91 8.09
N TYR A 121 7.24 3.67 9.01
CA TYR A 121 6.10 4.55 8.79
C TYR A 121 6.54 6.00 8.88
N PHE A 122 6.29 6.78 7.83
CA PHE A 122 6.52 8.22 7.76
C PHE A 122 5.22 8.94 7.44
N SER A 123 5.07 10.15 7.97
CA SER A 123 3.91 10.99 7.70
C SER A 123 4.25 12.46 7.93
N ASN A 124 3.59 13.35 7.21
CA ASN A 124 3.63 14.78 7.53
C ASN A 124 2.47 15.21 8.47
N ARG A 125 1.72 14.22 9.01
CA ARG A 125 0.60 14.43 9.95
C ARG A 125 0.68 13.59 11.22
N ALA A 126 1.67 12.73 11.34
CA ALA A 126 1.86 11.85 12.48
C ALA A 126 3.34 11.59 12.73
N GLU A 127 3.68 11.08 13.90
CA GLU A 127 5.04 10.72 14.25
C GLU A 127 5.53 9.53 13.41
N THR A 128 6.79 9.62 13.01
CA THR A 128 7.53 8.53 12.38
C THR A 128 7.67 7.35 13.35
N ALA A 129 7.59 6.14 12.84
CA ALA A 129 7.77 4.94 13.64
C ALA A 129 8.42 3.81 12.84
N ARG A 130 9.19 2.96 13.52
CA ARG A 130 9.45 1.59 13.07
C ARG A 130 8.24 0.75 13.45
N LEU A 131 7.86 -0.15 12.56
CA LEU A 131 6.71 -1.02 12.82
C LEU A 131 7.22 -2.36 13.35
N GLU A 132 6.70 -2.74 14.50
CA GLU A 132 7.03 -4.01 15.15
C GLU A 132 6.41 -5.20 14.40
N PRO A 133 6.94 -6.41 14.56
CA PRO A 133 6.31 -7.62 14.05
C PRO A 133 4.86 -7.74 14.48
N GLY A 134 4.00 -8.19 13.58
CA GLY A 134 2.56 -8.27 13.83
C GLY A 134 1.72 -8.10 12.58
N VAL A 135 0.39 -8.12 12.77
CA VAL A 135 -0.59 -7.79 11.73
C VAL A 135 -1.03 -6.36 11.90
N HIS A 136 -0.92 -5.59 10.83
CA HIS A 136 -1.21 -4.18 10.79
C HIS A 136 -2.23 -3.85 9.69
N ALA A 137 -2.95 -2.76 9.88
CA ALA A 137 -3.75 -2.16 8.81
C ALA A 137 -3.71 -0.64 8.90
N ILE A 138 -3.66 0.02 7.76
CA ILE A 138 -3.61 1.48 7.62
C ILE A 138 -4.57 1.91 6.51
N SER A 139 -5.21 3.04 6.71
CA SER A 139 -6.07 3.68 5.74
C SER A 139 -5.68 5.15 5.54
N ASN A 140 -6.55 5.92 4.94
CA ASN A 140 -6.42 7.34 4.62
C ASN A 140 -6.61 8.26 5.84
N VAL A 141 -6.17 7.82 7.01
CA VAL A 141 -6.29 8.52 8.30
C VAL A 141 -4.98 8.40 9.08
N LYS A 142 -4.85 9.15 10.15
CA LYS A 142 -3.70 9.07 11.06
C LYS A 142 -3.52 7.63 11.57
N ARG A 143 -2.28 7.16 11.65
CA ARG A 143 -1.95 5.87 12.24
C ARG A 143 -2.47 5.80 13.70
N GLY A 144 -3.07 4.68 14.06
CA GLY A 144 -3.72 4.49 15.36
C GLY A 144 -5.20 4.89 15.40
N THR A 145 -5.73 5.54 14.34
CA THR A 145 -7.17 5.77 14.24
C THR A 145 -7.88 4.44 14.02
N THR A 146 -8.93 4.19 14.80
CA THR A 146 -9.75 2.99 14.67
C THR A 146 -10.92 3.28 13.73
N LEU A 147 -10.96 2.60 12.60
CA LEU A 147 -12.10 2.58 11.68
C LEU A 147 -12.56 1.14 11.46
N PRO A 148 -13.87 0.89 11.26
CA PRO A 148 -14.38 -0.46 11.01
C PRO A 148 -13.64 -1.18 9.90
N LYS A 149 -13.33 -0.51 8.78
CA LYS A 149 -12.58 -1.09 7.67
C LYS A 149 -11.13 -1.45 8.04
N ILE A 150 -10.48 -0.72 8.96
CA ILE A 150 -9.12 -1.02 9.43
C ILE A 150 -9.14 -2.31 10.26
N LEU A 151 -10.07 -2.41 11.20
CA LEU A 151 -10.26 -3.62 12.01
C LEU A 151 -10.58 -4.82 11.11
N ARG A 152 -11.46 -4.64 10.15
CA ARG A 152 -11.84 -5.70 9.21
C ARG A 152 -10.67 -6.16 8.34
N ALA A 153 -9.88 -5.23 7.84
CA ALA A 153 -8.69 -5.54 7.05
C ALA A 153 -7.67 -6.33 7.88
N LYS A 154 -7.45 -5.92 9.15
CA LYS A 154 -6.55 -6.62 10.08
C LYS A 154 -7.03 -8.04 10.38
N GLN A 155 -8.27 -8.20 10.84
CA GLN A 155 -8.88 -9.51 11.15
C GLN A 155 -8.95 -10.42 9.90
N GLY A 156 -9.26 -9.85 8.75
CA GLY A 156 -9.28 -10.58 7.48
C GLY A 156 -7.91 -11.10 7.08
N LEU A 157 -6.86 -10.29 7.27
CA LEU A 157 -5.49 -10.74 7.03
C LEU A 157 -5.08 -11.83 8.02
N GLU A 158 -5.37 -11.68 9.32
CA GLU A 158 -5.12 -12.70 10.34
C GLU A 158 -5.72 -14.06 9.95
N LYS A 159 -6.97 -14.08 9.45
CA LYS A 159 -7.62 -15.30 8.93
C LYS A 159 -6.90 -15.86 7.70
N CYS A 160 -6.41 -14.98 6.81
CA CYS A 160 -5.70 -15.43 5.61
C CYS A 160 -4.34 -16.09 5.92
N LEU A 161 -3.67 -15.73 7.02
CA LEU A 161 -2.41 -16.37 7.41
C LEU A 161 -2.53 -17.89 7.64
N SER A 162 -3.72 -18.37 8.00
CA SER A 162 -4.01 -19.80 8.20
C SER A 162 -4.71 -20.46 7.01
N ALA A 163 -4.87 -19.74 5.89
CA ALA A 163 -5.58 -20.27 4.73
C ALA A 163 -4.70 -21.19 3.87
N ASN A 164 -5.25 -22.26 3.33
CA ASN A 164 -4.55 -23.16 2.40
C ASN A 164 -4.05 -22.45 1.12
N ASP A 165 -4.79 -21.44 0.66
CA ASP A 165 -4.41 -20.58 -0.48
C ASP A 165 -4.42 -19.12 -0.02
N LEU A 166 -3.25 -18.68 0.44
CA LEU A 166 -3.02 -17.33 0.94
C LEU A 166 -3.42 -16.26 -0.08
N ILE A 167 -2.98 -16.40 -1.34
CA ILE A 167 -3.20 -15.38 -2.38
C ILE A 167 -4.70 -15.24 -2.70
N LYS A 168 -5.40 -16.36 -2.84
CA LYS A 168 -6.84 -16.37 -3.07
C LYS A 168 -7.57 -15.72 -1.89
N CYS A 169 -7.15 -16.01 -0.65
CA CYS A 169 -7.72 -15.42 0.54
C CYS A 169 -7.51 -13.90 0.57
N LEU A 170 -6.29 -13.43 0.27
CA LEU A 170 -5.98 -12.00 0.25
C LEU A 170 -6.77 -11.24 -0.81
N PHE A 171 -6.90 -11.77 -2.03
CA PHE A 171 -7.75 -11.13 -3.04
C PHE A 171 -9.23 -11.18 -2.68
N LYS A 172 -9.70 -12.24 -2.01
CA LYS A 172 -11.07 -12.30 -1.47
C LYS A 172 -11.28 -11.21 -0.40
N LEU A 173 -10.32 -11.01 0.50
CA LEU A 173 -10.35 -9.92 1.47
C LEU A 173 -10.40 -8.56 0.79
N LEU A 174 -9.55 -8.31 -0.21
CA LEU A 174 -9.51 -7.03 -0.93
C LEU A 174 -10.78 -6.77 -1.75
N SER A 175 -11.53 -7.80 -2.15
CA SER A 175 -12.79 -7.67 -2.89
C SER A 175 -14.02 -7.47 -2.00
N ASP A 176 -13.85 -7.36 -0.69
CA ASP A 176 -14.96 -7.21 0.25
C ASP A 176 -15.58 -5.81 0.14
N ALA A 177 -16.77 -5.77 -0.47
CA ALA A 177 -17.56 -4.56 -0.70
C ALA A 177 -18.67 -4.37 0.35
N ASN A 178 -18.73 -5.20 1.40
CA ASN A 178 -19.71 -5.04 2.43
C ASN A 178 -19.47 -3.76 3.24
N THR A 179 -20.53 -3.05 3.56
CA THR A 179 -20.48 -1.91 4.49
C THR A 179 -20.42 -2.40 5.92
N TYR A 180 -19.61 -1.75 6.72
CA TYR A 180 -19.46 -2.09 8.14
C TYR A 180 -19.97 -0.91 8.97
N ASP A 181 -21.25 -1.00 9.31
CA ASP A 181 -21.93 -0.07 10.22
C ASP A 181 -21.85 -0.59 11.66
N ASP A 182 -20.64 -0.71 12.20
CA ASP A 182 -20.50 -0.92 13.62
C ASP A 182 -20.70 0.42 14.34
N LEU A 183 -21.96 0.62 14.78
CA LEU A 183 -22.41 1.83 15.47
C LEU A 183 -21.67 2.06 16.78
N SER A 184 -20.98 1.07 17.34
CA SER A 184 -20.25 1.17 18.61
C SER A 184 -18.93 1.97 18.52
N ILE A 185 -18.43 2.24 17.31
CA ILE A 185 -17.14 2.93 17.08
C ILE A 185 -17.35 4.35 16.53
N ALA A 186 -18.58 4.84 16.54
CA ALA A 186 -19.00 6.04 15.81
C ALA A 186 -19.22 7.26 16.70
N GLU A 187 -18.23 7.70 17.40
CA GLU A 187 -18.20 9.07 17.90
C GLU A 187 -17.24 9.92 17.06
N GLU A 188 -17.78 10.96 16.39
CA GLU A 188 -17.11 12.17 15.91
C GLU A 188 -16.51 12.25 14.50
N THR A 189 -16.74 11.34 13.55
CA THR A 189 -16.31 11.65 12.18
C THR A 189 -17.46 11.60 11.17
N GLU A 190 -17.58 12.63 10.33
CA GLU A 190 -18.47 12.61 9.15
C GLU A 190 -18.10 11.39 8.28
N ARG A 191 -18.94 10.36 8.32
CA ARG A 191 -18.72 9.10 7.62
C ARG A 191 -19.11 9.26 6.16
N MET A 192 -18.16 9.05 5.28
CA MET A 192 -18.47 8.85 3.85
C MET A 192 -18.69 7.34 3.60
N PRO A 193 -19.61 6.95 2.70
CA PRO A 193 -19.93 5.53 2.42
C PRO A 193 -18.71 4.65 2.11
N HIS A 194 -17.69 5.24 1.47
CA HIS A 194 -16.44 4.54 1.13
C HIS A 194 -15.46 4.37 2.33
N ASP A 195 -15.78 4.90 3.51
CA ASP A 195 -15.02 4.63 4.74
C ASP A 195 -15.41 3.30 5.39
N ALA A 196 -16.53 2.75 4.97
CA ALA A 196 -17.10 1.54 5.53
C ALA A 196 -16.74 0.25 4.76
N THR A 197 -16.11 0.34 3.57
CA THR A 197 -15.81 -0.83 2.74
C THR A 197 -14.33 -0.98 2.45
N LEU A 198 -13.87 -2.21 2.18
CA LEU A 198 -12.52 -2.47 1.67
C LEU A 198 -12.47 -2.29 0.15
N PHE A 199 -13.49 -2.74 -0.57
CA PHE A 199 -13.65 -2.55 -2.01
C PHE A 199 -14.69 -1.47 -2.28
N VAL A 200 -14.27 -0.36 -2.86
CA VAL A 200 -15.13 0.80 -3.10
C VAL A 200 -15.75 0.70 -4.49
N LYS A 201 -17.08 0.82 -4.57
CA LYS A 201 -17.84 0.94 -5.81
C LYS A 201 -18.60 2.26 -5.80
N GLY A 202 -18.33 3.12 -6.77
CA GLY A 202 -19.00 4.41 -6.93
C GLY A 202 -18.93 4.90 -8.37
N PRO A 203 -19.76 5.87 -8.76
CA PRO A 203 -19.87 6.31 -10.15
C PRO A 203 -18.65 7.08 -10.66
N TYR A 204 -17.96 7.80 -9.79
CA TYR A 204 -16.80 8.65 -10.15
C TYR A 204 -15.50 8.20 -9.49
N TYR A 205 -15.61 7.50 -8.36
CA TYR A 205 -14.52 7.08 -7.51
C TYR A 205 -14.72 5.64 -7.09
N GLY A 206 -13.64 4.84 -7.08
CA GLY A 206 -13.71 3.45 -6.65
C GLY A 206 -12.36 2.75 -6.70
N THR A 207 -12.38 1.47 -6.30
CA THR A 207 -11.18 0.63 -6.34
C THR A 207 -10.75 0.38 -7.79
N ARG A 208 -9.54 0.84 -8.11
CA ARG A 208 -8.93 0.76 -9.44
C ARG A 208 -8.01 -0.45 -9.58
N SER A 209 -7.33 -0.80 -8.49
CA SER A 209 -6.52 -2.02 -8.43
C SER A 209 -6.47 -2.61 -7.02
N SER A 210 -6.24 -3.92 -6.96
CA SER A 210 -5.93 -4.69 -5.75
C SER A 210 -4.57 -5.34 -5.94
N THR A 211 -3.65 -5.09 -5.03
CA THR A 211 -2.27 -5.56 -5.12
C THR A 211 -1.93 -6.44 -3.92
N VAL A 212 -1.29 -7.58 -4.19
CA VAL A 212 -0.72 -8.49 -3.18
C VAL A 212 0.79 -8.57 -3.40
N VAL A 213 1.57 -8.33 -2.35
CA VAL A 213 3.02 -8.47 -2.38
C VAL A 213 3.46 -9.44 -1.28
N LEU A 214 4.26 -10.43 -1.65
CA LEU A 214 4.79 -11.44 -0.74
C LEU A 214 6.32 -11.46 -0.85
N PHE A 215 7.00 -11.28 0.27
CA PHE A 215 8.44 -11.53 0.39
C PHE A 215 8.62 -12.84 1.13
N SER A 216 9.28 -13.81 0.51
CA SER A 216 9.53 -15.10 1.16
C SER A 216 10.88 -15.12 1.88
N ASN A 217 11.00 -15.96 2.91
CA ASN A 217 12.23 -16.22 3.62
C ASN A 217 13.36 -16.83 2.74
N ARG A 218 13.00 -17.29 1.51
CA ARG A 218 13.95 -17.78 0.49
C ARG A 218 14.41 -16.69 -0.47
N GLY A 219 14.10 -15.41 -0.18
CA GLY A 219 14.45 -14.26 -1.01
C GLY A 219 13.62 -14.15 -2.30
N LYS A 220 12.50 -14.84 -2.42
CA LYS A 220 11.60 -14.71 -3.57
C LYS A 220 10.55 -13.66 -3.28
N VAL A 221 10.38 -12.70 -4.20
CA VAL A 221 9.32 -11.70 -4.17
C VAL A 221 8.25 -12.07 -5.20
N ARG A 222 6.98 -12.01 -4.79
CA ARG A 222 5.83 -12.10 -5.68
C ARG A 222 5.04 -10.81 -5.62
N PHE A 223 4.71 -10.27 -6.77
CA PHE A 223 3.88 -9.08 -6.93
C PHE A 223 2.72 -9.43 -7.86
N LEU A 224 1.50 -9.36 -7.35
CA LEU A 224 0.30 -9.69 -8.10
C LEU A 224 -0.66 -8.50 -8.04
N GLU A 225 -1.23 -8.12 -9.18
CA GLU A 225 -2.20 -7.02 -9.23
C GLU A 225 -3.41 -7.40 -10.09
N ARG A 226 -4.60 -7.03 -9.61
CA ARG A 226 -5.86 -7.03 -10.32
C ARG A 226 -6.28 -5.61 -10.60
N SER A 227 -6.64 -5.31 -11.84
CA SER A 227 -7.17 -4.02 -12.26
C SER A 227 -8.68 -4.12 -12.50
N PHE A 228 -9.41 -3.02 -12.22
CA PHE A 228 -10.86 -3.01 -12.31
C PHE A 228 -11.39 -1.88 -13.21
N THR A 229 -12.56 -2.14 -13.81
CA THR A 229 -13.35 -1.13 -14.53
C THR A 229 -14.02 -0.18 -13.54
N ALA A 230 -14.62 0.91 -14.04
CA ALA A 230 -15.44 1.82 -13.21
C ALA A 230 -16.64 1.11 -12.54
N LYS A 231 -17.11 -0.04 -13.09
CA LYS A 231 -18.17 -0.84 -12.50
C LYS A 231 -17.65 -1.81 -11.42
N GLY A 232 -16.34 -1.85 -11.16
CA GLY A 232 -15.70 -2.79 -10.24
C GLY A 232 -15.58 -4.21 -10.80
N GLU A 233 -15.68 -4.37 -12.12
CA GLU A 233 -15.47 -5.65 -12.81
C GLU A 233 -13.97 -5.84 -13.08
N LEU A 234 -13.50 -7.08 -13.02
CA LEU A 234 -12.11 -7.42 -13.32
C LEU A 234 -11.79 -7.04 -14.78
N ARG A 235 -10.81 -6.16 -14.95
CA ARG A 235 -10.30 -5.73 -16.26
C ARG A 235 -9.08 -6.53 -16.70
N GLY A 236 -8.23 -6.94 -15.74
CA GLY A 236 -7.02 -7.69 -16.02
C GLY A 236 -6.25 -8.04 -14.76
N GLU A 237 -5.34 -8.97 -14.89
CA GLU A 237 -4.42 -9.41 -13.84
C GLU A 237 -3.00 -9.43 -14.37
N CYS A 238 -2.04 -9.11 -13.51
CA CYS A 238 -0.63 -9.35 -13.76
C CYS A 238 0.04 -10.01 -12.56
N SER A 239 1.06 -10.81 -12.82
CA SER A 239 1.81 -11.52 -11.80
C SER A 239 3.28 -11.54 -12.15
N TYR A 240 4.10 -11.07 -11.23
CA TYR A 240 5.55 -11.05 -11.33
C TYR A 240 6.16 -11.83 -10.20
N SER A 241 7.28 -12.49 -10.49
CA SER A 241 8.05 -13.21 -9.49
C SER A 241 9.52 -13.08 -9.82
N PHE A 242 10.32 -12.71 -8.82
CA PHE A 242 11.78 -12.59 -8.98
C PHE A 242 12.47 -12.96 -7.67
N THR A 243 13.77 -13.26 -7.76
CA THR A 243 14.62 -13.59 -6.60
C THR A 243 15.52 -12.40 -6.32
N LEU A 244 15.63 -12.08 -5.03
CA LEU A 244 16.52 -11.03 -4.54
C LEU A 244 17.98 -11.48 -4.68
N PRO A 245 18.91 -10.54 -4.92
CA PRO A 245 20.34 -10.81 -4.85
C PRO A 245 20.72 -11.39 -3.47
N GLU A 246 21.75 -12.26 -3.43
CA GLU A 246 22.15 -12.92 -2.17
C GLU A 246 22.51 -11.96 -1.05
N ASN A 247 23.09 -10.81 -1.39
CA ASN A 247 23.48 -9.77 -0.42
C ASN A 247 22.29 -8.96 0.15
N SER A 248 21.07 -9.14 -0.38
CA SER A 248 19.85 -8.50 0.12
C SER A 248 19.04 -9.43 1.04
N LYS A 249 19.52 -10.63 1.29
CA LYS A 249 18.95 -11.51 2.31
C LYS A 249 19.43 -10.96 3.65
N SER A 250 18.59 -10.14 4.30
CA SER A 250 18.85 -9.61 5.64
C SER A 250 19.19 -10.74 6.60
N ALA A 251 20.21 -10.48 7.41
CA ALA A 251 20.49 -11.29 8.59
C ALA A 251 19.25 -11.44 9.49
N PRO A 252 19.17 -12.49 10.26
CA PRO A 252 18.03 -12.86 11.11
C PRO A 252 17.66 -11.82 12.14
#